data_8ef3655c034bfae56abc09f2ff0f0806
#
_entry.id   8ef3655c034bfae56abc09f2ff0f0806
#
_cell.length_a   1.000
_cell.length_b   1.000
_cell.length_c   1.000
_cell.angle_alpha   90.00
_cell.angle_beta   90.00
_cell.angle_gamma   90.00
#
_symmetry.space_group_name_H-M   'P 1'
#
loop_
_entity.id
_entity.type
_entity.pdbx_description
1 polymer ?
#
loop_
_entity_poly.entity_id
_entity_poly.type
_entity_poly.pdbx_seq_one_letter_code
_entity_poly.pdbx_strand_id
1 'polypeptide(L)'
;MKQFLLIFSFWATMSCVSIAQTMDHSKMKHGTGSVMEMTSGVPTEPGQSAFAAIQEIVVLLEADPTTDWSKVNLEALRKHLIDMNNVTLGADVKTVCTGKDVTFTVSGEGSVRGSIRRMLKAHADTMQGVDGWGYAAEMTDTGATLKVTPPDEAAATRLAGLGFIGVIARGMHHQEHHFMIAKGMGSHQ
;
A
#
# COMPACT_ATOMS: atom_id res chain seq x y z
N MET A 1 7.42 13.73 61.25
CA MET A 1 8.27 13.57 60.03
C MET A 1 7.59 12.57 59.14
N LYS A 2 6.94 13.04 58.06
CA LYS A 2 6.27 12.18 57.04
C LYS A 2 7.11 12.24 55.78
N GLN A 3 7.74 11.12 55.42
CA GLN A 3 8.50 10.99 54.16
C GLN A 3 7.49 10.73 53.02
N PHE A 4 7.47 11.62 52.04
CA PHE A 4 6.78 11.40 50.77
C PHE A 4 7.71 10.64 49.81
N LEU A 5 7.30 9.44 49.43
CA LEU A 5 7.97 8.62 48.44
C LEU A 5 7.44 9.03 47.08
N LEU A 6 8.24 9.74 46.26
CA LEU A 6 7.95 10.08 44.88
C LEU A 6 8.29 8.87 44.00
N ILE A 7 7.27 8.19 43.47
CA ILE A 7 7.44 7.12 42.47
C ILE A 7 7.53 7.81 41.12
N PHE A 8 8.75 7.85 40.53
CA PHE A 8 8.96 8.25 39.15
C PHE A 8 8.62 7.06 38.22
N SER A 9 7.47 7.13 37.56
CA SER A 9 7.14 6.21 36.47
C SER A 9 7.95 6.57 35.23
N PHE A 10 8.93 5.76 34.92
CA PHE A 10 9.75 5.87 33.70
C PHE A 10 8.97 5.26 32.55
N TRP A 11 8.35 6.07 31.71
CA TRP A 11 7.74 5.64 30.46
C TRP A 11 8.86 5.47 29.44
N ALA A 12 9.23 4.22 29.16
CA ALA A 12 10.15 3.88 28.07
C ALA A 12 9.40 4.01 26.74
N THR A 13 9.64 5.10 26.00
CA THR A 13 9.24 5.22 24.61
C THR A 13 10.19 4.37 23.77
N MET A 14 9.73 3.22 23.32
CA MET A 14 10.46 2.35 22.40
C MET A 14 10.32 2.94 21.01
N SER A 15 11.36 3.64 20.54
CA SER A 15 11.43 4.17 19.17
C SER A 15 11.76 3.04 18.21
N CYS A 16 10.89 2.79 17.22
CA CYS A 16 11.20 1.94 16.07
C CYS A 16 12.27 2.63 15.21
N VAL A 17 13.52 2.24 15.35
CA VAL A 17 14.60 2.72 14.50
C VAL A 17 14.69 1.81 13.28
N SER A 18 14.27 2.30 12.11
CA SER A 18 14.56 1.65 10.83
C SER A 18 15.99 1.96 10.44
N ILE A 19 16.84 0.95 10.44
CA ILE A 19 18.23 1.05 9.93
C ILE A 19 18.15 0.92 8.41
N ALA A 20 18.30 2.02 7.69
CA ALA A 20 18.50 2.01 6.25
C ALA A 20 19.90 1.45 5.95
N GLN A 21 20.00 0.23 5.43
CA GLN A 21 21.23 -0.30 4.89
C GLN A 21 21.45 0.25 3.49
N THR A 22 22.53 1.00 3.29
CA THR A 22 23.02 1.39 1.96
C THR A 22 23.52 0.15 1.24
N MET A 23 22.80 -0.30 0.20
CA MET A 23 23.26 -1.37 -0.67
C MET A 23 24.28 -0.83 -1.68
N ASP A 24 25.45 -1.46 -1.73
CA ASP A 24 26.45 -1.22 -2.75
C ASP A 24 26.05 -1.95 -4.05
N HIS A 25 25.62 -1.18 -5.07
CA HIS A 25 25.16 -1.68 -6.35
C HIS A 25 26.28 -2.19 -7.29
N SER A 26 27.56 -2.10 -6.89
CA SER A 26 28.69 -2.46 -7.76
C SER A 26 28.89 -3.98 -7.98
N LYS A 27 28.13 -4.84 -7.29
CA LYS A 27 28.28 -6.31 -7.34
C LYS A 27 27.13 -7.09 -7.94
N MET A 28 26.14 -6.43 -8.56
CA MET A 28 25.08 -7.16 -9.27
C MET A 28 25.57 -7.66 -10.61
N LYS A 29 25.81 -8.97 -10.71
CA LYS A 29 25.97 -9.65 -12.01
C LYS A 29 24.63 -9.72 -12.70
N HIS A 30 24.48 -9.04 -13.84
CA HIS A 30 23.37 -9.24 -14.76
C HIS A 30 23.46 -10.64 -15.36
N GLY A 31 22.65 -11.57 -14.87
CA GLY A 31 22.46 -12.88 -15.50
C GLY A 31 21.62 -12.70 -16.77
N THR A 32 22.20 -13.03 -17.91
CA THR A 32 21.51 -13.13 -19.19
C THR A 32 20.54 -14.30 -19.19
N GLY A 33 19.27 -14.04 -19.50
CA GLY A 33 18.36 -14.98 -20.14
C GLY A 33 17.63 -15.97 -19.25
N SER A 34 16.43 -15.62 -18.82
CA SER A 34 15.34 -16.58 -18.62
C SER A 34 14.24 -16.27 -19.62
N VAL A 35 13.99 -17.21 -20.52
CA VAL A 35 12.82 -17.23 -21.39
C VAL A 35 11.60 -17.29 -20.47
N MET A 36 10.77 -16.25 -20.48
CA MET A 36 9.50 -16.20 -19.76
C MET A 36 8.57 -17.27 -20.34
N GLU A 37 8.31 -18.30 -19.56
CA GLU A 37 7.22 -19.23 -19.80
C GLU A 37 5.93 -18.47 -19.52
N MET A 38 5.14 -18.21 -20.55
CA MET A 38 3.83 -17.56 -20.44
C MET A 38 2.88 -18.50 -19.69
N THR A 39 2.79 -18.36 -18.38
CA THR A 39 1.79 -19.02 -17.57
C THR A 39 0.47 -18.28 -17.70
N SER A 40 -0.51 -19.02 -18.14
CA SER A 40 -1.90 -18.69 -18.45
C SER A 40 -2.58 -17.68 -17.51
N GLY A 41 -3.01 -16.54 -18.03
CA GLY A 41 -4.27 -15.88 -17.63
C GLY A 41 -4.28 -15.06 -16.34
N VAL A 42 -3.17 -14.97 -15.59
CA VAL A 42 -3.07 -14.13 -14.38
C VAL A 42 -1.99 -13.08 -14.60
N PRO A 43 -2.26 -11.78 -14.33
CA PRO A 43 -1.24 -10.74 -14.40
C PRO A 43 -0.02 -11.07 -13.55
N THR A 44 1.16 -11.20 -14.15
CA THR A 44 2.41 -11.58 -13.47
C THR A 44 3.34 -10.40 -13.21
N GLU A 45 3.14 -9.30 -13.93
CA GLU A 45 3.97 -8.11 -13.79
C GLU A 45 3.22 -7.01 -13.04
N PRO A 46 3.74 -6.54 -11.88
CA PRO A 46 3.15 -5.39 -11.17
C PRO A 46 3.33 -4.07 -11.91
N GLY A 47 3.84 -4.07 -13.15
CA GLY A 47 4.02 -2.93 -14.02
C GLY A 47 4.74 -1.77 -13.34
N GLN A 48 6.03 -1.63 -13.54
CA GLN A 48 6.82 -0.48 -13.05
C GLN A 48 6.34 0.85 -13.64
N SER A 49 5.53 0.81 -14.69
CA SER A 49 4.91 1.99 -15.28
C SER A 49 3.40 1.81 -15.45
N ALA A 50 2.65 2.89 -15.25
CA ALA A 50 1.20 2.91 -15.48
C ALA A 50 0.83 2.42 -16.88
N PHE A 51 1.70 2.64 -17.87
CA PHE A 51 1.46 2.20 -19.25
C PHE A 51 1.49 0.68 -19.37
N ALA A 52 2.45 0.01 -18.76
CA ALA A 52 2.53 -1.46 -18.78
C ALA A 52 1.32 -2.10 -18.09
N ALA A 53 0.90 -1.56 -16.94
CA ALA A 53 -0.29 -2.02 -16.23
C ALA A 53 -1.56 -1.86 -17.09
N ILE A 54 -1.73 -0.73 -17.78
CA ILE A 54 -2.87 -0.49 -18.67
C ILE A 54 -2.82 -1.45 -19.86
N GLN A 55 -1.64 -1.66 -20.46
CA GLN A 55 -1.48 -2.58 -21.61
C GLN A 55 -1.89 -4.01 -21.24
N GLU A 56 -1.49 -4.51 -20.08
CA GLU A 56 -1.88 -5.83 -19.61
C GLU A 56 -3.40 -5.95 -19.44
N ILE A 57 -4.03 -4.96 -18.83
CA ILE A 57 -5.50 -4.92 -18.69
C ILE A 57 -6.21 -4.88 -20.04
N VAL A 58 -5.70 -4.13 -21.02
CA VAL A 58 -6.26 -4.09 -22.38
C VAL A 58 -6.21 -5.48 -23.01
N VAL A 59 -5.08 -6.18 -22.94
CA VAL A 59 -4.94 -7.54 -23.47
C VAL A 59 -5.95 -8.50 -22.84
N LEU A 60 -6.15 -8.41 -21.52
CA LEU A 60 -7.14 -9.24 -20.81
C LEU A 60 -8.58 -8.93 -21.23
N LEU A 61 -8.92 -7.64 -21.40
CA LEU A 61 -10.26 -7.22 -21.85
C LEU A 61 -10.54 -7.67 -23.28
N GLU A 62 -9.55 -7.60 -24.19
CA GLU A 62 -9.67 -8.05 -25.59
C GLU A 62 -9.76 -9.57 -25.72
N ALA A 63 -9.11 -10.32 -24.80
CA ALA A 63 -9.14 -11.77 -24.79
C ALA A 63 -10.46 -12.35 -24.25
N ASP A 64 -11.21 -11.60 -23.45
CA ASP A 64 -12.48 -12.03 -22.88
C ASP A 64 -13.66 -11.69 -23.82
N PRO A 65 -14.28 -12.67 -24.53
CA PRO A 65 -15.37 -12.41 -25.46
C PRO A 65 -16.65 -11.90 -24.77
N THR A 66 -16.70 -11.95 -23.43
CA THR A 66 -17.83 -11.46 -22.63
C THR A 66 -17.64 -10.03 -22.15
N THR A 67 -16.56 -9.36 -22.53
CA THR A 67 -16.28 -7.99 -22.15
C THR A 67 -17.38 -7.03 -22.63
N ASP A 68 -18.04 -6.35 -21.70
CA ASP A 68 -19.00 -5.30 -22.00
C ASP A 68 -18.26 -3.98 -22.26
N TRP A 69 -17.89 -3.76 -23.52
CA TRP A 69 -17.13 -2.59 -23.95
C TRP A 69 -17.84 -1.26 -23.68
N SER A 70 -19.16 -1.25 -23.47
CA SER A 70 -19.90 -0.04 -23.11
C SER A 70 -19.63 0.44 -21.68
N LYS A 71 -19.09 -0.43 -20.82
CA LYS A 71 -18.74 -0.16 -19.42
C LYS A 71 -17.24 0.02 -19.18
N VAL A 72 -16.40 -0.37 -20.15
CA VAL A 72 -14.94 -0.26 -20.00
C VAL A 72 -14.54 1.19 -19.76
N ASN A 73 -13.75 1.42 -18.70
CA ASN A 73 -13.31 2.75 -18.28
C ASN A 73 -11.81 2.76 -17.92
N LEU A 74 -10.97 2.76 -18.95
CA LEU A 74 -9.51 2.84 -18.78
C LEU A 74 -9.04 4.18 -18.20
N GLU A 75 -9.85 5.24 -18.34
CA GLU A 75 -9.52 6.53 -17.73
C GLU A 75 -9.66 6.48 -16.21
N ALA A 76 -10.61 5.72 -15.67
CA ALA A 76 -10.70 5.46 -14.23
C ALA A 76 -9.48 4.69 -13.72
N LEU A 77 -9.05 3.65 -14.46
CA LEU A 77 -7.81 2.93 -14.16
C LEU A 77 -6.59 3.86 -14.19
N ARG A 78 -6.45 4.70 -15.21
CA ARG A 78 -5.36 5.67 -15.31
C ARG A 78 -5.31 6.59 -14.09
N LYS A 79 -6.45 7.11 -13.64
CA LYS A 79 -6.55 7.96 -12.44
C LYS A 79 -6.13 7.22 -11.18
N HIS A 80 -6.55 5.98 -11.02
CA HIS A 80 -6.14 5.13 -9.90
C HIS A 80 -4.62 4.89 -9.87
N LEU A 81 -4.01 4.61 -11.02
CA LEU A 81 -2.56 4.44 -11.12
C LEU A 81 -1.79 5.74 -10.81
N ILE A 82 -2.35 6.91 -11.15
CA ILE A 82 -1.79 8.20 -10.73
C ILE A 82 -1.86 8.34 -9.20
N ASP A 83 -2.95 7.96 -8.56
CA ASP A 83 -3.07 8.00 -7.09
C ASP A 83 -2.04 7.08 -6.44
N MET A 84 -1.86 5.86 -6.94
CA MET A 84 -0.81 4.95 -6.47
C MET A 84 0.58 5.57 -6.57
N ASN A 85 0.90 6.17 -7.72
CA ASN A 85 2.18 6.83 -7.96
C ASN A 85 2.40 8.02 -7.02
N ASN A 86 1.39 8.86 -6.83
CA ASN A 86 1.44 10.00 -5.92
C ASN A 86 1.71 9.56 -4.48
N VAL A 87 1.08 8.49 -4.00
CA VAL A 87 1.31 7.96 -2.65
C VAL A 87 2.70 7.34 -2.54
N THR A 88 3.12 6.57 -3.54
CA THR A 88 4.40 5.84 -3.48
C THR A 88 5.61 6.78 -3.55
N LEU A 89 5.54 7.82 -4.37
CA LEU A 89 6.68 8.69 -4.68
C LEU A 89 6.61 10.07 -4.05
N GLY A 90 5.42 10.55 -3.68
CA GLY A 90 5.21 11.92 -3.26
C GLY A 90 4.72 12.11 -1.83
N ALA A 91 4.42 11.04 -1.10
CA ALA A 91 3.94 11.14 0.26
C ALA A 91 5.06 11.12 1.29
N ASP A 92 4.95 12.00 2.30
CA ASP A 92 5.76 11.95 3.52
C ASP A 92 5.08 11.08 4.56
N VAL A 93 5.83 10.20 5.22
CA VAL A 93 5.31 9.24 6.20
C VAL A 93 6.01 9.38 7.54
N LYS A 94 5.23 9.56 8.61
CA LYS A 94 5.68 9.45 10.00
C LYS A 94 5.07 8.21 10.62
N THR A 95 5.90 7.39 11.26
CA THR A 95 5.50 6.12 11.89
C THR A 95 5.57 6.23 13.40
N VAL A 96 4.50 5.80 14.08
CA VAL A 96 4.42 5.71 15.54
C VAL A 96 3.98 4.30 15.91
N CYS A 97 4.76 3.63 16.77
CA CYS A 97 4.44 2.33 17.33
C CYS A 97 3.84 2.47 18.72
N THR A 98 2.74 1.77 19.02
CA THR A 98 2.09 1.73 20.34
C THR A 98 1.76 0.27 20.66
N GLY A 99 2.60 -0.36 21.48
CA GLY A 99 2.54 -1.81 21.65
C GLY A 99 2.80 -2.50 20.30
N LYS A 100 1.90 -3.39 19.90
CA LYS A 100 1.96 -4.06 18.59
C LYS A 100 1.35 -3.24 17.45
N ASP A 101 0.56 -2.21 17.76
CA ASP A 101 -0.09 -1.36 16.77
C ASP A 101 0.90 -0.37 16.15
N VAL A 102 0.71 -0.08 14.88
CA VAL A 102 1.47 0.96 14.18
C VAL A 102 0.51 1.96 13.56
N THR A 103 0.79 3.24 13.76
CA THR A 103 0.07 4.34 13.12
C THR A 103 1.01 5.06 12.15
N PHE A 104 0.64 5.08 10.89
CA PHE A 104 1.28 5.87 9.86
C PHE A 104 0.52 7.17 9.67
N THR A 105 1.19 8.31 9.89
CA THR A 105 0.67 9.63 9.51
C THR A 105 1.26 9.97 8.15
N VAL A 106 0.40 10.01 7.13
CA VAL A 106 0.78 10.20 5.74
C VAL A 106 0.32 11.56 5.27
N SER A 107 1.24 12.37 4.79
CA SER A 107 0.98 13.74 4.37
C SER A 107 1.56 14.05 2.99
N GLY A 108 1.00 15.06 2.34
CA GLY A 108 1.44 15.53 1.04
C GLY A 108 0.73 16.81 0.61
N GLU A 109 1.25 17.44 -0.42
CA GLU A 109 0.71 18.69 -0.95
C GLU A 109 -0.04 18.49 -2.27
N GLY A 110 -0.86 19.45 -2.65
CA GLY A 110 -1.56 19.47 -3.93
C GLY A 110 -2.36 18.20 -4.22
N SER A 111 -2.11 17.58 -5.36
CA SER A 111 -2.76 16.32 -5.78
C SER A 111 -2.41 15.13 -4.90
N VAL A 112 -1.20 15.11 -4.33
CA VAL A 112 -0.73 14.01 -3.45
C VAL A 112 -1.63 13.85 -2.23
N ARG A 113 -2.07 14.96 -1.61
CA ARG A 113 -3.00 14.94 -0.47
C ARG A 113 -4.32 14.23 -0.82
N GLY A 114 -4.89 14.55 -1.98
CA GLY A 114 -6.12 13.90 -2.45
C GLY A 114 -5.94 12.42 -2.70
N SER A 115 -4.83 12.04 -3.32
CA SER A 115 -4.46 10.65 -3.58
C SER A 115 -4.29 9.85 -2.27
N ILE A 116 -3.58 10.41 -1.28
CA ILE A 116 -3.41 9.80 0.06
C ILE A 116 -4.78 9.47 0.67
N ARG A 117 -5.70 10.44 0.69
CA ARG A 117 -7.03 10.26 1.31
C ARG A 117 -7.81 9.14 0.64
N ARG A 118 -7.85 9.11 -0.70
CA ARG A 118 -8.55 8.06 -1.45
C ARG A 118 -7.91 6.69 -1.22
N MET A 119 -6.59 6.60 -1.38
CA MET A 119 -5.87 5.33 -1.30
C MET A 119 -5.92 4.72 0.10
N LEU A 120 -5.68 5.51 1.16
CA LEU A 120 -5.66 4.98 2.52
C LEU A 120 -7.06 4.55 2.97
N LYS A 121 -8.10 5.32 2.60
CA LYS A 121 -9.48 4.94 2.88
C LYS A 121 -9.83 3.62 2.18
N ALA A 122 -9.60 3.55 0.89
CA ALA A 122 -9.88 2.36 0.09
C ALA A 122 -9.14 1.13 0.61
N HIS A 123 -7.85 1.28 0.94
CA HIS A 123 -7.04 0.20 1.49
C HIS A 123 -7.57 -0.26 2.85
N ALA A 124 -7.89 0.65 3.76
CA ALA A 124 -8.44 0.29 5.07
C ALA A 124 -9.78 -0.45 4.92
N ASP A 125 -10.69 0.06 4.08
CA ASP A 125 -12.01 -0.54 3.85
C ASP A 125 -11.89 -1.96 3.25
N THR A 126 -10.95 -2.17 2.32
CA THR A 126 -10.76 -3.45 1.63
C THR A 126 -10.04 -4.48 2.50
N MET A 127 -9.05 -4.03 3.29
CA MET A 127 -8.16 -4.92 4.03
C MET A 127 -8.61 -5.19 5.47
N GLN A 128 -9.63 -4.48 5.96
CA GLN A 128 -10.13 -4.67 7.32
C GLN A 128 -10.56 -6.12 7.56
N GLY A 129 -9.94 -6.77 8.54
CA GLY A 129 -10.22 -8.14 8.95
C GLY A 129 -9.54 -9.22 8.11
N VAL A 130 -8.89 -8.88 6.99
CA VAL A 130 -8.16 -9.85 6.14
C VAL A 130 -7.01 -10.46 6.95
N ASP A 131 -6.93 -11.79 7.01
CA ASP A 131 -5.95 -12.54 7.81
C ASP A 131 -5.88 -12.11 9.29
N GLY A 132 -6.97 -11.58 9.85
CA GLY A 132 -7.03 -11.10 11.22
C GLY A 132 -6.36 -9.74 11.47
N TRP A 133 -5.94 -9.04 10.42
CA TRP A 133 -5.36 -7.71 10.53
C TRP A 133 -6.45 -6.63 10.66
N GLY A 134 -6.23 -5.67 11.57
CA GLY A 134 -7.08 -4.49 11.70
C GLY A 134 -6.51 -3.30 10.93
N TYR A 135 -7.37 -2.58 10.20
CA TYR A 135 -7.02 -1.36 9.49
C TYR A 135 -8.05 -0.27 9.78
N ALA A 136 -7.58 0.94 10.09
CA ALA A 136 -8.45 2.10 10.25
C ALA A 136 -7.78 3.32 9.64
N ALA A 137 -8.49 4.05 8.78
CA ALA A 137 -8.02 5.28 8.16
C ALA A 137 -8.84 6.47 8.66
N GLU A 138 -8.15 7.56 9.04
CA GLU A 138 -8.76 8.83 9.41
C GLU A 138 -8.17 9.96 8.57
N MET A 139 -9.04 10.84 8.06
CA MET A 139 -8.60 11.98 7.24
C MET A 139 -8.01 13.08 8.12
N THR A 140 -6.93 13.70 7.64
CA THR A 140 -6.30 14.87 8.26
C THR A 140 -6.26 16.05 7.29
N ASP A 141 -5.88 17.24 7.77
CA ASP A 141 -5.76 18.43 6.92
C ASP A 141 -4.69 18.26 5.83
N THR A 142 -3.62 17.51 6.11
CA THR A 142 -2.49 17.31 5.21
C THR A 142 -2.50 15.97 4.46
N GLY A 143 -3.45 15.06 4.78
CA GLY A 143 -3.52 13.73 4.17
C GLY A 143 -4.44 12.81 4.95
N ALA A 144 -3.89 11.73 5.54
CA ALA A 144 -4.62 10.78 6.37
C ALA A 144 -3.69 10.07 7.36
N THR A 145 -4.27 9.46 8.40
CA THR A 145 -3.60 8.45 9.22
C THR A 145 -4.09 7.06 8.80
N LEU A 146 -3.21 6.07 8.91
CA LEU A 146 -3.54 4.65 8.79
C LEU A 146 -3.06 3.94 10.04
N LYS A 147 -3.98 3.47 10.86
CA LYS A 147 -3.68 2.60 11.99
C LYS A 147 -3.76 1.15 11.53
N VAL A 148 -2.74 0.37 11.87
CA VAL A 148 -2.65 -1.06 11.56
C VAL A 148 -2.46 -1.84 12.84
N THR A 149 -3.35 -2.82 13.06
CA THR A 149 -3.33 -3.72 14.23
C THR A 149 -3.05 -5.14 13.74
N PRO A 150 -1.85 -5.68 13.98
CA PRO A 150 -1.53 -7.06 13.62
C PRO A 150 -2.21 -8.05 14.56
N PRO A 151 -2.53 -9.29 14.10
CA PRO A 151 -3.20 -10.29 14.92
C PRO A 151 -2.33 -10.82 16.07
N ASP A 152 -1.01 -10.92 15.87
CA ASP A 152 -0.06 -11.51 16.81
C ASP A 152 1.33 -10.85 16.74
N GLU A 153 2.26 -11.29 17.60
CA GLU A 153 3.63 -10.76 17.68
C GLU A 153 4.47 -11.05 16.41
N ALA A 154 4.26 -12.18 15.76
CA ALA A 154 4.96 -12.51 14.52
C ALA A 154 4.52 -11.57 13.39
N ALA A 155 3.23 -11.26 13.33
CA ALA A 155 2.66 -10.27 12.43
C ALA A 155 3.13 -8.84 12.76
N ALA A 156 3.29 -8.50 14.06
CA ALA A 156 3.86 -7.22 14.48
C ALA A 156 5.31 -7.05 14.01
N THR A 157 6.12 -8.09 14.14
CA THR A 157 7.50 -8.08 13.61
C THR A 157 7.49 -7.89 12.08
N ARG A 158 6.57 -8.56 11.38
CA ARG A 158 6.40 -8.40 9.93
C ARG A 158 5.96 -6.99 9.56
N LEU A 159 5.02 -6.41 10.31
CA LEU A 159 4.54 -5.04 10.12
C LEU A 159 5.69 -4.02 10.22
N ALA A 160 6.58 -4.19 11.20
CA ALA A 160 7.76 -3.34 11.35
C ALA A 160 8.70 -3.41 10.14
N GLY A 161 8.89 -4.62 9.56
CA GLY A 161 9.70 -4.81 8.36
C GLY A 161 9.05 -4.31 7.08
N LEU A 162 7.72 -4.42 6.95
CA LEU A 162 6.97 -3.94 5.79
C LEU A 162 6.95 -2.40 5.72
N GLY A 163 6.84 -1.74 6.85
CA GLY A 163 6.63 -0.31 6.91
C GLY A 163 5.36 0.12 6.15
N PHE A 164 5.20 1.42 5.90
CA PHE A 164 4.01 1.94 5.23
C PHE A 164 3.84 1.36 3.81
N ILE A 165 4.89 1.42 3.00
CA ILE A 165 4.80 1.01 1.59
C ILE A 165 4.53 -0.49 1.46
N GLY A 166 5.16 -1.34 2.29
CA GLY A 166 4.89 -2.77 2.29
C GLY A 166 3.47 -3.11 2.73
N VAL A 167 2.91 -2.33 3.67
CA VAL A 167 1.51 -2.47 4.10
C VAL A 167 0.55 -2.14 2.96
N ILE A 168 0.73 -1.01 2.29
CA ILE A 168 -0.12 -0.58 1.17
C ILE A 168 0.00 -1.51 -0.04
N ALA A 169 1.19 -2.08 -0.29
CA ALA A 169 1.42 -3.02 -1.39
C ALA A 169 0.99 -4.47 -1.05
N ARG A 170 0.61 -4.75 0.20
CA ARG A 170 0.25 -6.09 0.62
C ARG A 170 -1.07 -6.54 0.02
N GLY A 171 -1.10 -7.80 -0.46
CA GLY A 171 -2.27 -8.45 -1.03
C GLY A 171 -2.30 -8.37 -2.56
N MET A 172 -2.73 -9.47 -3.21
CA MET A 172 -2.86 -9.56 -4.68
C MET A 172 -4.09 -8.82 -5.21
N HIS A 173 -4.84 -8.17 -4.33
CA HIS A 173 -6.07 -7.47 -4.68
C HIS A 173 -5.87 -6.31 -5.67
N HIS A 174 -4.65 -5.75 -5.75
CA HIS A 174 -4.40 -4.61 -6.63
C HIS A 174 -4.64 -4.92 -8.10
N GLN A 175 -4.21 -6.08 -8.60
CA GLN A 175 -4.37 -6.42 -10.01
C GLN A 175 -5.80 -6.78 -10.35
N GLU A 176 -6.48 -7.55 -9.52
CA GLU A 176 -7.91 -7.81 -9.67
C GLU A 176 -8.71 -6.51 -9.56
N HIS A 177 -8.33 -5.63 -8.63
CA HIS A 177 -8.95 -4.32 -8.47
C HIS A 177 -8.74 -3.42 -9.70
N HIS A 178 -7.57 -3.39 -10.31
CA HIS A 178 -7.31 -2.68 -11.57
C HIS A 178 -8.23 -3.18 -12.69
N PHE A 179 -8.40 -4.49 -12.79
CA PHE A 179 -9.28 -5.10 -13.78
C PHE A 179 -10.74 -4.75 -13.54
N MET A 180 -11.19 -4.76 -12.27
CA MET A 180 -12.54 -4.33 -11.90
C MET A 180 -12.79 -2.85 -12.20
N ILE A 181 -11.85 -1.97 -11.88
CA ILE A 181 -11.95 -0.54 -12.24
C ILE A 181 -12.09 -0.38 -13.75
N ALA A 182 -11.26 -1.07 -14.53
CA ALA A 182 -11.29 -0.99 -15.99
C ALA A 182 -12.61 -1.53 -16.59
N LYS A 183 -13.21 -2.54 -15.97
CA LYS A 183 -14.55 -3.05 -16.33
C LYS A 183 -15.71 -2.12 -15.90
N GLY A 184 -15.43 -0.98 -15.29
CA GLY A 184 -16.43 -0.05 -14.77
C GLY A 184 -17.12 -0.50 -13.48
N MET A 185 -16.54 -1.48 -12.78
CA MET A 185 -17.06 -2.02 -11.51
C MET A 185 -16.38 -1.43 -10.26
N GLY A 186 -15.47 -0.50 -10.43
CA GLY A 186 -14.73 0.13 -9.34
C GLY A 186 -15.57 1.15 -8.58
N SER A 187 -15.66 1.01 -7.25
CA SER A 187 -16.45 1.87 -6.35
C SER A 187 -15.77 3.19 -5.94
N HIS A 188 -14.66 3.59 -6.57
CA HIS A 188 -13.90 4.77 -6.19
C HIS A 188 -14.08 5.92 -7.20
N GLN A 189 -15.27 6.53 -7.15
CA GLN A 189 -15.52 7.84 -7.77
C GLN A 189 -15.60 8.92 -6.71
#